data_5e96ab4c6b268825ca5bd1a9de0e9330
#
_entry.id   5e96ab4c6b268825ca5bd1a9de0e9330
#
_cell.length_a   1.000
_cell.length_b   1.000
_cell.length_c   1.000
_cell.angle_alpha   90.00
_cell.angle_beta   90.00
_cell.angle_gamma   90.00
#
_symmetry.space_group_name_H-M   'P 1'
#
loop_
_entity.id
_entity.type
_entity.pdbx_description
1 polymer ?
#
loop_
_entity_poly.entity_id
_entity_poly.type
_entity_poly.pdbx_seq_one_letter_code
_entity_poly.pdbx_strand_id
1 'polypeptide(L)'
;AKLLNTDFIWVHGAATVLESTLAHGLNAGGVPTVVVEMGVGMRITRSYGLRLTEGILCLMKQLGIWDGRTIVPKEPLTSDHRTIGLVHANTPGIFIPSAEHQGTVRAGERIGEILNPLDGTVLETVTSPVSGMVFTLREYPVVSGGSLIARVLGGEEE
;
A
#
# COMPACT_ATOMS: atom_id res chain seq x y z
N ALA A 1 4.94 -11.89 9.00
CA ALA A 1 4.44 -11.28 7.77
C ALA A 1 5.01 -11.94 6.50
N LYS A 2 6.33 -12.19 6.39
CA LYS A 2 6.99 -12.73 5.17
C LYS A 2 6.35 -14.00 4.59
N LEU A 3 5.75 -14.85 5.43
CA LEU A 3 5.09 -16.08 5.01
C LEU A 3 3.74 -15.86 4.34
N LEU A 4 3.14 -14.67 4.41
CA LEU A 4 1.80 -14.38 3.90
C LEU A 4 1.72 -14.19 2.38
N ASN A 5 2.83 -14.37 1.65
CA ASN A 5 2.90 -14.30 0.18
C ASN A 5 2.41 -12.95 -0.36
N THR A 6 2.71 -11.87 0.35
CA THR A 6 2.39 -10.48 -0.04
C THR A 6 3.54 -9.88 -0.85
N ASP A 7 3.28 -8.81 -1.60
CA ASP A 7 4.31 -8.12 -2.38
C ASP A 7 5.12 -7.16 -1.54
N PHE A 8 4.52 -6.62 -0.46
CA PHE A 8 5.08 -5.56 0.34
C PHE A 8 4.76 -5.73 1.83
N ILE A 9 5.71 -5.43 2.70
CA ILE A 9 5.52 -5.31 4.14
C ILE A 9 5.82 -3.87 4.54
N TRP A 10 4.78 -3.18 5.01
CA TRP A 10 4.95 -1.86 5.58
C TRP A 10 5.21 -1.98 7.09
N VAL A 11 6.42 -1.64 7.46
CA VAL A 11 6.83 -1.60 8.87
C VAL A 11 6.45 -0.22 9.43
N HIS A 12 5.52 -0.21 10.37
CA HIS A 12 5.11 1.00 11.07
C HIS A 12 5.89 1.18 12.36
N GLY A 13 6.47 2.37 12.56
CA GLY A 13 6.89 2.81 13.89
C GLY A 13 5.67 3.01 14.80
N ALA A 14 5.84 2.85 16.12
CA ALA A 14 4.75 2.97 17.09
C ALA A 14 3.97 4.31 16.98
N ALA A 15 4.65 5.40 16.59
CA ALA A 15 4.04 6.73 16.45
C ALA A 15 3.11 6.89 15.24
N THR A 16 3.12 5.96 14.28
CA THR A 16 2.31 6.04 13.05
C THR A 16 1.10 5.11 13.06
N VAL A 17 0.92 4.31 14.10
CA VAL A 17 -0.21 3.40 14.27
C VAL A 17 -1.28 4.06 15.12
N LEU A 18 -2.50 4.12 14.60
CA LEU A 18 -3.65 4.64 15.37
C LEU A 18 -3.96 3.69 16.53
N GLU A 19 -3.91 4.20 17.77
CA GLU A 19 -4.15 3.43 18.98
C GLU A 19 -5.55 2.80 19.04
N SER A 20 -6.50 3.36 18.31
CA SER A 20 -7.88 2.84 18.21
C SER A 20 -8.03 1.61 17.33
N THR A 21 -6.97 1.15 16.66
CA THR A 21 -7.06 -0.02 15.79
C THR A 21 -6.98 -1.34 16.58
N LEU A 22 -7.71 -2.36 16.09
CA LEU A 22 -7.64 -3.72 16.66
C LEU A 22 -6.20 -4.25 16.70
N ALA A 23 -5.45 -4.04 15.63
CA ALA A 23 -4.06 -4.50 15.55
C ALA A 23 -3.18 -3.85 16.62
N HIS A 24 -3.34 -2.54 16.86
CA HIS A 24 -2.61 -1.86 17.94
C HIS A 24 -2.97 -2.48 19.30
N GLY A 25 -4.26 -2.61 19.62
CA GLY A 25 -4.70 -3.16 20.90
C GLY A 25 -4.21 -4.59 21.14
N LEU A 26 -4.25 -5.45 20.14
CA LEU A 26 -3.75 -6.82 20.24
C LEU A 26 -2.22 -6.86 20.43
N ASN A 27 -1.46 -6.11 19.64
CA ASN A 27 -0.01 -6.05 19.77
C ASN A 27 0.41 -5.46 21.14
N ALA A 28 -0.27 -4.43 21.64
CA ALA A 28 -0.05 -3.88 22.97
C ALA A 28 -0.35 -4.90 24.08
N GLY A 29 -1.33 -5.78 23.86
CA GLY A 29 -1.65 -6.92 24.73
C GLY A 29 -0.72 -8.13 24.57
N GLY A 30 0.36 -8.04 23.77
CA GLY A 30 1.32 -9.12 23.57
C GLY A 30 0.87 -10.18 22.55
N VAL A 31 -0.19 -9.93 21.79
CA VAL A 31 -0.65 -10.83 20.71
C VAL A 31 -0.08 -10.36 19.38
N PRO A 32 0.92 -11.05 18.79
CA PRO A 32 1.51 -10.65 17.52
C PRO A 32 0.45 -10.58 16.40
N THR A 33 0.20 -9.38 15.90
CA THR A 33 -0.87 -9.12 14.94
C THR A 33 -0.34 -8.35 13.74
N VAL A 34 -0.72 -8.79 12.54
CA VAL A 34 -0.48 -8.11 11.28
C VAL A 34 -1.80 -7.83 10.57
N VAL A 35 -1.87 -6.73 9.84
CA VAL A 35 -3.02 -6.41 8.98
C VAL A 35 -2.60 -6.66 7.54
N VAL A 36 -3.44 -7.35 6.79
CA VAL A 36 -3.23 -7.57 5.35
C VAL A 36 -4.23 -6.72 4.59
N GLU A 37 -3.72 -5.79 3.79
CA GLU A 37 -4.52 -4.99 2.87
C GLU A 37 -4.26 -5.45 1.44
N MET A 38 -5.32 -5.63 0.65
CA MET A 38 -5.20 -6.08 -0.73
C MET A 38 -6.38 -5.60 -1.58
N GLY A 39 -6.05 -5.20 -2.82
CA GLY A 39 -7.04 -4.77 -3.80
C GLY A 39 -7.71 -3.45 -3.42
N VAL A 40 -8.95 -3.29 -3.85
CA VAL A 40 -9.77 -2.09 -3.67
C VAL A 40 -11.05 -2.46 -2.96
N GLY A 41 -11.50 -1.62 -2.04
CA GLY A 41 -12.77 -1.81 -1.35
C GLY A 41 -13.93 -2.00 -2.32
N MET A 42 -14.94 -2.78 -1.92
CA MET A 42 -16.14 -3.10 -2.71
C MET A 42 -15.87 -3.95 -3.98
N ARG A 43 -14.66 -4.47 -4.13
CA ARG A 43 -14.28 -5.39 -5.22
C ARG A 43 -13.66 -6.67 -4.66
N ILE A 44 -13.87 -7.79 -5.35
CA ILE A 44 -13.20 -9.06 -5.06
C ILE A 44 -12.18 -9.33 -6.17
N THR A 45 -10.90 -9.34 -5.80
CA THR A 45 -9.81 -9.75 -6.69
C THR A 45 -9.40 -11.17 -6.32
N ARG A 46 -9.92 -12.16 -7.06
CA ARG A 46 -9.74 -13.59 -6.77
C ARG A 46 -8.27 -13.99 -6.62
N SER A 47 -7.39 -13.45 -7.45
CA SER A 47 -5.96 -13.75 -7.39
C SER A 47 -5.33 -13.36 -6.06
N TYR A 48 -5.73 -12.23 -5.47
CA TYR A 48 -5.24 -11.82 -4.14
C TYR A 48 -5.74 -12.74 -3.04
N GLY A 49 -7.02 -13.14 -3.10
CA GLY A 49 -7.58 -14.10 -2.14
C GLY A 49 -6.85 -15.45 -2.19
N LEU A 50 -6.58 -15.98 -3.38
CA LEU A 50 -5.82 -17.23 -3.54
C LEU A 50 -4.41 -17.12 -2.98
N ARG A 51 -3.68 -16.05 -3.32
CA ARG A 51 -2.33 -15.80 -2.82
C ARG A 51 -2.28 -15.72 -1.30
N LEU A 52 -3.22 -15.00 -0.67
CA LEU A 52 -3.29 -14.90 0.79
C LEU A 52 -3.61 -16.25 1.43
N THR A 53 -4.53 -17.04 0.83
CA THR A 53 -4.82 -18.40 1.32
C THR A 53 -3.57 -19.27 1.33
N GLU A 54 -2.77 -19.25 0.26
CA GLU A 54 -1.49 -19.94 0.18
C GLU A 54 -0.53 -19.47 1.27
N GLY A 55 -0.43 -18.16 1.48
CA GLY A 55 0.39 -17.56 2.53
C GLY A 55 -0.06 -17.96 3.94
N ILE A 56 -1.35 -18.00 4.20
CA ILE A 56 -1.89 -18.47 5.49
C ILE A 56 -1.51 -19.94 5.72
N LEU A 57 -1.62 -20.80 4.71
CA LEU A 57 -1.19 -22.21 4.82
C LEU A 57 0.32 -22.32 5.10
N CYS A 58 1.15 -21.47 4.50
CA CYS A 58 2.59 -21.39 4.82
C CYS A 58 2.83 -21.00 6.28
N LEU A 59 2.09 -20.00 6.78
CA LEU A 59 2.17 -19.59 8.18
C LEU A 59 1.73 -20.69 9.13
N MET A 60 0.60 -21.35 8.83
CA MET A 60 0.09 -22.48 9.62
C MET A 60 1.07 -23.64 9.67
N LYS A 61 1.76 -23.93 8.55
CA LYS A 61 2.80 -24.95 8.50
C LYS A 61 4.00 -24.57 9.38
N GLN A 62 4.44 -23.34 9.34
CA GLN A 62 5.52 -22.83 10.20
C GLN A 62 5.18 -22.93 11.70
N LEU A 63 3.90 -22.77 12.03
CA LEU A 63 3.38 -22.88 13.41
C LEU A 63 3.07 -24.33 13.84
N GLY A 64 3.29 -25.34 12.97
CA GLY A 64 2.98 -26.73 13.25
C GLY A 64 1.49 -27.07 13.27
N ILE A 65 0.63 -26.20 12.72
CA ILE A 65 -0.83 -26.38 12.65
C ILE A 65 -1.25 -27.15 11.37
N TRP A 66 -0.44 -27.06 10.31
CA TRP A 66 -0.69 -27.64 8.99
C TRP A 66 0.51 -28.47 8.54
N ASP A 67 0.29 -29.70 8.09
CA ASP A 67 1.33 -30.62 7.60
C ASP A 67 1.28 -30.86 6.08
N GLY A 68 0.26 -30.31 5.40
CA GLY A 68 0.08 -30.45 3.96
C GLY A 68 1.09 -29.70 3.12
N ARG A 69 0.92 -29.79 1.81
CA ARG A 69 1.77 -29.08 0.84
C ARG A 69 1.52 -27.57 0.91
N THR A 70 2.59 -26.79 0.77
CA THR A 70 2.57 -25.33 0.68
C THR A 70 3.46 -24.89 -0.47
N ILE A 71 3.25 -23.67 -0.93
CA ILE A 71 4.17 -23.00 -1.86
C ILE A 71 5.42 -22.52 -1.13
N VAL A 72 6.39 -22.00 -1.89
CA VAL A 72 7.45 -21.13 -1.37
C VAL A 72 6.95 -19.70 -1.54
N PRO A 73 6.71 -18.93 -0.46
CA PRO A 73 6.23 -17.55 -0.57
C PRO A 73 7.25 -16.69 -1.32
N LYS A 74 6.74 -15.70 -2.05
CA LYS A 74 7.57 -14.66 -2.64
C LYS A 74 8.22 -13.84 -1.52
N GLU A 75 9.51 -13.48 -1.68
CA GLU A 75 10.15 -12.53 -0.76
C GLU A 75 9.56 -11.14 -0.98
N PRO A 76 8.90 -10.54 0.03
CA PRO A 76 8.28 -9.22 -0.11
C PRO A 76 9.33 -8.11 -0.02
N LEU A 77 9.05 -6.99 -0.67
CA LEU A 77 9.74 -5.75 -0.36
C LEU A 77 9.35 -5.28 1.05
N THR A 78 10.24 -4.55 1.72
CA THR A 78 9.94 -3.98 3.05
C THR A 78 10.21 -2.48 3.06
N SER A 79 9.44 -1.73 3.85
CA SER A 79 9.70 -0.31 4.10
C SER A 79 10.73 -0.06 5.19
N ASP A 80 11.28 -1.11 5.80
CA ASP A 80 12.29 -0.97 6.84
C ASP A 80 13.52 -0.25 6.29
N HIS A 81 13.97 0.78 6.99
CA HIS A 81 15.07 1.67 6.58
C HIS A 81 14.86 2.35 5.20
N ARG A 82 13.62 2.64 4.82
CA ARG A 82 13.29 3.31 3.56
C ARG A 82 12.37 4.50 3.77
N THR A 83 12.58 5.54 2.96
CA THR A 83 11.70 6.71 2.94
C THR A 83 10.36 6.38 2.31
N ILE A 84 9.27 6.84 2.92
CA ILE A 84 7.92 6.78 2.35
C ILE A 84 7.50 8.17 1.89
N GLY A 85 7.41 8.36 0.58
CA GLY A 85 6.83 9.55 -0.03
C GLY A 85 5.30 9.50 0.03
N LEU A 86 4.68 10.45 0.76
CA LEU A 86 3.23 10.62 0.80
C LEU A 86 2.81 11.67 -0.22
N VAL A 87 1.86 11.34 -1.07
CA VAL A 87 1.34 12.21 -2.13
C VAL A 87 -0.11 12.52 -1.85
N HIS A 88 -0.43 13.79 -1.66
CA HIS A 88 -1.79 14.26 -1.38
C HIS A 88 -2.26 15.24 -2.45
N ALA A 89 -3.57 15.29 -2.69
CA ALA A 89 -4.19 16.32 -3.51
C ALA A 89 -4.15 17.67 -2.78
N ASN A 90 -3.79 18.75 -3.47
CA ASN A 90 -3.92 20.10 -2.94
C ASN A 90 -5.28 20.71 -3.29
N THR A 91 -5.88 20.29 -4.40
CA THR A 91 -7.16 20.79 -4.89
C THR A 91 -8.22 19.68 -4.97
N PRO A 92 -9.52 19.99 -4.83
CA PRO A 92 -10.58 19.04 -5.11
C PRO A 92 -10.79 18.89 -6.62
N GLY A 93 -11.23 17.70 -7.07
CA GLY A 93 -11.54 17.44 -8.48
C GLY A 93 -11.61 15.96 -8.80
N ILE A 94 -11.34 15.65 -10.08
CA ILE A 94 -11.30 14.29 -10.60
C ILE A 94 -9.83 13.91 -10.86
N PHE A 95 -9.32 12.97 -10.10
CA PHE A 95 -7.96 12.46 -10.26
C PHE A 95 -7.89 11.45 -11.42
N ILE A 96 -6.98 11.69 -12.35
CA ILE A 96 -6.65 10.80 -13.47
C ILE A 96 -5.21 10.35 -13.30
N PRO A 97 -4.96 9.07 -12.97
CA PRO A 97 -3.61 8.54 -12.80
C PRO A 97 -2.87 8.43 -14.13
N SER A 98 -1.58 8.71 -14.13
CA SER A 98 -0.62 8.39 -15.21
C SER A 98 0.42 7.36 -14.77
N ALA A 99 0.65 7.23 -13.46
CA ALA A 99 1.48 6.17 -12.89
C ALA A 99 0.68 4.87 -12.73
N GLU A 100 1.39 3.77 -12.70
CA GLU A 100 0.82 2.43 -12.45
C GLU A 100 1.10 1.98 -11.01
N HIS A 101 0.16 1.25 -10.41
CA HIS A 101 0.39 0.57 -9.15
C HIS A 101 1.52 -0.46 -9.29
N GLN A 102 2.48 -0.46 -8.38
CA GLN A 102 3.75 -1.19 -8.44
C GLN A 102 4.73 -0.72 -9.54
N GLY A 103 4.40 0.34 -10.28
CA GLY A 103 5.32 1.01 -11.18
C GLY A 103 6.38 1.82 -10.44
N THR A 104 7.48 2.14 -11.11
CA THR A 104 8.55 2.98 -10.58
C THR A 104 8.42 4.41 -11.11
N VAL A 105 8.61 5.38 -10.25
CA VAL A 105 8.62 6.81 -10.57
C VAL A 105 9.89 7.48 -10.07
N ARG A 106 10.27 8.61 -10.68
CA ARG A 106 11.36 9.48 -10.20
C ARG A 106 10.79 10.63 -9.37
N ALA A 107 11.61 11.19 -8.49
CA ALA A 107 11.27 12.44 -7.81
C ALA A 107 10.93 13.53 -8.84
N GLY A 108 9.79 14.23 -8.66
CA GLY A 108 9.25 15.21 -9.59
C GLY A 108 8.47 14.60 -10.77
N GLU A 109 8.49 13.28 -10.98
CA GLU A 109 7.72 12.64 -12.05
C GLU A 109 6.22 12.69 -11.77
N ARG A 110 5.44 12.87 -12.84
CA ARG A 110 3.99 12.96 -12.77
C ARG A 110 3.36 11.62 -12.40
N ILE A 111 2.56 11.62 -11.33
CA ILE A 111 1.72 10.50 -10.89
C ILE A 111 0.34 10.57 -11.54
N GLY A 112 -0.17 11.77 -11.80
CA GLY A 112 -1.45 12.00 -12.41
C GLY A 112 -1.83 13.48 -12.45
N GLU A 113 -3.08 13.74 -12.78
CA GLU A 113 -3.64 15.08 -12.86
C GLU A 113 -4.98 15.13 -12.14
N ILE A 114 -5.31 16.30 -11.57
CA ILE A 114 -6.64 16.57 -11.01
C ILE A 114 -7.33 17.55 -11.95
N LEU A 115 -8.48 17.12 -12.47
CA LEU A 115 -9.27 17.86 -13.44
C LEU A 115 -10.47 18.52 -12.78
N ASN A 116 -10.84 19.70 -13.32
CA ASN A 116 -12.12 20.34 -13.04
C ASN A 116 -13.27 19.49 -13.63
N PRO A 117 -14.24 19.03 -12.83
CA PRO A 117 -15.33 18.20 -13.33
C PRO A 117 -16.30 18.91 -14.28
N LEU A 118 -16.26 20.26 -14.34
CA LEU A 118 -17.20 21.03 -15.16
C LEU A 118 -16.71 21.25 -16.60
N ASP A 119 -15.41 21.45 -16.78
CA ASP A 119 -14.85 21.84 -18.06
C ASP A 119 -13.63 21.00 -18.50
N GLY A 120 -13.17 20.08 -17.64
CA GLY A 120 -12.03 19.20 -17.92
C GLY A 120 -10.66 19.89 -17.88
N THR A 121 -10.56 21.13 -17.44
CA THR A 121 -9.26 21.81 -17.29
C THR A 121 -8.45 21.18 -16.18
N VAL A 122 -7.11 21.14 -16.35
CA VAL A 122 -6.18 20.65 -15.34
C VAL A 122 -6.08 21.67 -14.21
N LEU A 123 -6.48 21.27 -13.00
CA LEU A 123 -6.35 22.08 -11.78
C LEU A 123 -5.01 21.85 -11.08
N GLU A 124 -4.51 20.62 -11.15
CA GLU A 124 -3.24 20.25 -10.48
C GLU A 124 -2.54 19.12 -11.25
N THR A 125 -1.23 19.24 -11.40
CA THR A 125 -0.35 18.12 -11.80
C THR A 125 0.25 17.54 -10.53
N VAL A 126 -0.10 16.29 -10.23
CA VAL A 126 0.37 15.57 -9.03
C VAL A 126 1.68 14.89 -9.34
N THR A 127 2.74 15.16 -8.55
CA THR A 127 4.08 14.60 -8.76
C THR A 127 4.58 13.81 -7.56
N SER A 128 5.55 12.92 -7.79
CA SER A 128 6.19 12.15 -6.73
C SER A 128 7.21 13.00 -5.97
N PRO A 129 7.22 12.98 -4.63
CA PRO A 129 8.24 13.68 -3.84
C PRO A 129 9.58 12.92 -3.80
N VAL A 130 9.57 11.61 -4.09
CA VAL A 130 10.76 10.74 -4.04
C VAL A 130 10.82 9.82 -5.26
N SER A 131 12.00 9.34 -5.60
CA SER A 131 12.15 8.25 -6.58
C SER A 131 11.89 6.91 -5.90
N GLY A 132 11.08 6.04 -6.53
CA GLY A 132 10.79 4.74 -5.96
C GLY A 132 9.57 4.05 -6.55
N MET A 133 9.08 3.02 -5.85
CA MET A 133 7.93 2.23 -6.29
C MET A 133 6.62 2.77 -5.71
N VAL A 134 5.62 2.94 -6.57
CA VAL A 134 4.25 3.32 -6.17
C VAL A 134 3.55 2.09 -5.57
N PHE A 135 3.54 1.96 -4.24
CA PHE A 135 2.94 0.79 -3.58
C PHE A 135 1.48 0.99 -3.15
N THR A 136 0.98 2.22 -3.14
CA THR A 136 -0.46 2.51 -3.11
C THR A 136 -0.77 3.60 -4.13
N LEU A 137 -1.88 3.45 -4.83
CA LEU A 137 -2.39 4.43 -5.80
C LEU A 137 -3.90 4.51 -5.65
N ARG A 138 -4.43 5.74 -5.64
CA ARG A 138 -5.86 5.99 -5.49
C ARG A 138 -6.64 5.48 -6.68
N GLU A 139 -7.62 4.64 -6.43
CA GLU A 139 -8.53 4.06 -7.44
C GLU A 139 -9.78 4.92 -7.63
N TYR A 140 -10.36 5.45 -6.56
CA TYR A 140 -11.57 6.28 -6.66
C TYR A 140 -11.23 7.69 -7.11
N PRO A 141 -11.78 8.17 -8.26
CA PRO A 141 -11.29 9.37 -8.91
C PRO A 141 -11.69 10.67 -8.20
N VAL A 142 -12.78 10.69 -7.44
CA VAL A 142 -13.20 11.90 -6.74
C VAL A 142 -12.26 12.19 -5.57
N VAL A 143 -11.69 13.39 -5.53
CA VAL A 143 -10.74 13.83 -4.49
C VAL A 143 -11.17 15.18 -3.90
N SER A 144 -10.86 15.35 -2.63
CA SER A 144 -10.89 16.63 -1.93
C SER A 144 -9.44 17.07 -1.65
N GLY A 145 -9.23 18.34 -1.33
CA GLY A 145 -7.95 18.80 -0.82
C GLY A 145 -7.54 17.98 0.41
N GLY A 146 -6.28 17.54 0.47
CA GLY A 146 -5.76 16.63 1.50
C GLY A 146 -6.01 15.14 1.25
N SER A 147 -6.78 14.75 0.23
CA SER A 147 -6.96 13.34 -0.12
C SER A 147 -5.63 12.66 -0.45
N LEU A 148 -5.37 11.50 0.14
CA LEU A 148 -4.20 10.69 -0.23
C LEU A 148 -4.37 10.18 -1.66
N ILE A 149 -3.37 10.43 -2.50
CA ILE A 149 -3.29 10.02 -3.90
C ILE A 149 -2.43 8.78 -4.07
N ALA A 150 -1.21 8.80 -3.50
CA ALA A 150 -0.28 7.70 -3.63
C ALA A 150 0.67 7.62 -2.44
N ARG A 151 1.30 6.44 -2.28
CA ARG A 151 2.49 6.26 -1.45
C ARG A 151 3.59 5.67 -2.31
N VAL A 152 4.78 6.25 -2.21
CA VAL A 152 5.97 5.83 -2.95
C VAL A 152 7.01 5.33 -1.98
N LEU A 153 7.46 4.09 -2.17
CA LEU A 153 8.57 3.51 -1.42
C LEU A 153 9.88 4.01 -2.04
N GLY A 154 10.55 4.92 -1.35
CA GLY A 154 11.83 5.48 -1.76
C GLY A 154 13.01 4.53 -1.57
N GLY A 155 14.22 5.05 -1.81
CA GLY A 155 15.47 4.37 -1.50
C GLY A 155 15.69 4.18 -0.01
N GLU A 156 16.80 3.51 0.34
CA GLU A 156 17.26 3.41 1.72
C GLU A 156 17.66 4.80 2.22
N GLU A 157 17.39 5.09 3.50
CA GLU A 157 17.88 6.29 4.16
C GLU A 157 19.38 6.10 4.41
N GLU A 158 20.21 7.09 3.97
CA GLU A 158 21.65 7.13 4.23
C GLU A 158 21.97 7.46 5.69
#